data_dd08799d90212045be0749e832c79715
#
_entry.id   dd08799d90212045be0749e832c79715
#
_cell.length_a   1.000
_cell.length_b   1.000
_cell.length_c   1.000
_cell.angle_alpha   90.00
_cell.angle_beta   90.00
_cell.angle_gamma   90.00
#
_symmetry.space_group_name_H-M   'P 1'
#
loop_
_entity.id
_entity.type
_entity.pdbx_description
1 polymer ?
#
loop_
_entity_poly.entity_id
_entity_poly.type
_entity_poly.pdbx_seq_one_letter_code
_entity_poly.pdbx_strand_id
1 'polypeptide(L)'
;MEPLLIVRGLKASLCANRDLVRVVDGVDLVVNRGETAGIVGETGAGKSVTAYSILGILQPLGKGKPLWQIEGEVIYKGKDLMKLSEDEMRMIRGKEIALVTQNPIASLHPLDIIGHQTGETLEEQQLVEVERIKKLVMEHLGNVEIADAKKRFYHFRHQFSGGEGQRILLAMALVRNPSLLVADEPTSGLDVTVQRQILNLLAAMKQQLSLSMLLITHNLGVIAEMCDYVYVMYAGKILEHTDVKTIFQNPIHPFTRGLMATIPRMDQDFFEFEGIPGDPPNPFYPVSGCKFHPRCKYAKPFCSQKVPDLIEADPGHFVACMRVDAVRGRQTT
;
A
#
# COMPACT_ATOMS: atom_id res chain seq x y z
N MET A 1 15.33 -14.82 -4.49
CA MET A 1 15.32 -13.52 -3.79
C MET A 1 15.02 -13.76 -2.33
N GLU A 2 15.55 -12.95 -1.41
CA GLU A 2 15.35 -13.13 0.03
C GLU A 2 14.13 -12.32 0.47
N PRO A 3 13.10 -12.95 1.07
CA PRO A 3 11.94 -12.24 1.56
C PRO A 3 12.30 -11.34 2.76
N LEU A 4 11.86 -10.08 2.71
CA LEU A 4 11.98 -9.12 3.80
C LEU A 4 10.73 -9.12 4.68
N LEU A 5 9.55 -9.11 4.02
CA LEU A 5 8.24 -9.17 4.66
C LEU A 5 7.44 -10.31 4.04
N ILE A 6 6.85 -11.15 4.88
CA ILE A 6 5.91 -12.21 4.48
C ILE A 6 4.63 -12.04 5.28
N VAL A 7 3.51 -11.94 4.59
CA VAL A 7 2.17 -11.90 5.20
C VAL A 7 1.43 -13.16 4.81
N ARG A 8 0.82 -13.86 5.78
CA ARG A 8 0.07 -15.10 5.56
C ARG A 8 -1.28 -15.04 6.22
N GLY A 9 -2.31 -15.30 5.41
CA GLY A 9 -3.69 -15.42 5.86
C GLY A 9 -4.19 -14.19 6.65
N LEU A 10 -3.68 -12.99 6.37
CA LEU A 10 -4.03 -11.78 7.10
C LEU A 10 -5.51 -11.48 6.97
N LYS A 11 -6.17 -11.35 8.12
CA LYS A 11 -7.57 -10.94 8.23
C LYS A 11 -7.67 -9.74 9.15
N ALA A 12 -8.47 -8.75 8.75
CA ALA A 12 -8.79 -7.61 9.60
C ALA A 12 -10.29 -7.37 9.59
N SER A 13 -10.88 -7.39 10.77
CA SER A 13 -12.31 -7.22 10.99
C SER A 13 -12.58 -6.04 11.91
N LEU A 14 -13.48 -5.16 11.48
CA LEU A 14 -13.95 -4.03 12.27
C LEU A 14 -15.07 -4.51 13.21
N CYS A 15 -14.93 -4.25 14.51
CA CYS A 15 -15.95 -4.53 15.51
C CYS A 15 -16.97 -3.38 15.54
N ALA A 16 -18.05 -3.48 14.76
CA ALA A 16 -19.08 -2.47 14.65
C ALA A 16 -20.34 -2.92 15.43
N ASN A 17 -20.66 -2.25 16.53
CA ASN A 17 -21.81 -2.57 17.40
C ASN A 17 -21.76 -4.03 17.92
N ARG A 18 -22.49 -4.96 17.28
CA ARG A 18 -22.50 -6.40 17.57
C ARG A 18 -22.00 -7.25 16.43
N ASP A 19 -21.67 -6.62 15.30
CA ASP A 19 -21.26 -7.29 14.08
C ASP A 19 -19.76 -7.20 13.87
N LEU A 20 -19.19 -8.25 13.28
CA LEU A 20 -17.80 -8.31 12.88
C LEU A 20 -17.73 -8.14 11.36
N VAL A 21 -17.31 -6.95 10.92
CA VAL A 21 -17.23 -6.59 9.50
C VAL A 21 -15.84 -6.90 8.97
N ARG A 22 -15.72 -7.92 8.15
CA ARG A 22 -14.44 -8.36 7.58
C ARG A 22 -14.02 -7.50 6.39
N VAL A 23 -13.02 -6.65 6.62
CA VAL A 23 -12.48 -5.72 5.60
C VAL A 23 -11.32 -6.34 4.83
N VAL A 24 -10.47 -7.13 5.51
CA VAL A 24 -9.40 -7.93 4.90
C VAL A 24 -9.68 -9.39 5.20
N ASP A 25 -9.61 -10.27 4.20
CA ASP A 25 -10.13 -11.63 4.30
C ASP A 25 -9.15 -12.68 3.73
N GLY A 26 -8.06 -12.91 4.45
CA GLY A 26 -7.05 -13.91 4.09
C GLY A 26 -6.12 -13.43 2.98
N VAL A 27 -5.39 -12.35 3.24
CA VAL A 27 -4.39 -11.80 2.32
C VAL A 27 -3.04 -12.45 2.56
N ASP A 28 -2.45 -12.95 1.47
CA ASP A 28 -1.08 -13.41 1.40
C ASP A 28 -0.27 -12.48 0.50
N LEU A 29 0.89 -12.03 0.96
CA LEU A 29 1.81 -11.23 0.15
C LEU A 29 3.26 -11.36 0.64
N VAL A 30 4.19 -11.09 -0.26
CA VAL A 30 5.63 -11.07 0.02
C VAL A 30 6.24 -9.78 -0.53
N VAL A 31 7.15 -9.18 0.23
CA VAL A 31 8.04 -8.12 -0.25
C VAL A 31 9.46 -8.62 -0.09
N ASN A 32 10.21 -8.73 -1.19
CA ASN A 32 11.60 -9.14 -1.16
C ASN A 32 12.51 -7.92 -0.91
N ARG A 33 13.76 -8.20 -0.50
CA ARG A 33 14.76 -7.15 -0.27
C ARG A 33 15.05 -6.38 -1.56
N GLY A 34 15.01 -5.05 -1.48
CA GLY A 34 15.26 -4.14 -2.59
C GLY A 34 14.15 -4.07 -3.64
N GLU A 35 13.06 -4.83 -3.49
CA GLU A 35 11.91 -4.81 -4.41
C GLU A 35 10.80 -3.87 -3.95
N THR A 36 10.00 -3.45 -4.93
CA THR A 36 8.72 -2.78 -4.70
C THR A 36 7.57 -3.72 -5.02
N ALA A 37 6.80 -4.11 -4.01
CA ALA A 37 5.53 -4.80 -4.18
C ALA A 37 4.40 -3.78 -4.19
N GLY A 38 3.55 -3.82 -5.22
CA GLY A 38 2.39 -2.94 -5.35
C GLY A 38 1.10 -3.63 -4.91
N ILE A 39 0.24 -2.94 -4.16
CA ILE A 39 -1.16 -3.35 -3.96
C ILE A 39 -2.05 -2.38 -4.72
N VAL A 40 -2.80 -2.88 -5.69
CA VAL A 40 -3.72 -2.07 -6.51
C VAL A 40 -5.15 -2.59 -6.41
N GLY A 41 -6.11 -1.70 -6.56
CA GLY A 41 -7.54 -2.04 -6.54
C GLY A 41 -8.42 -0.82 -6.33
N GLU A 42 -9.73 -0.98 -6.46
CA GLU A 42 -10.71 0.09 -6.25
C GLU A 42 -10.65 0.66 -4.82
N THR A 43 -11.16 1.89 -4.66
CA THR A 43 -11.35 2.49 -3.32
C THR A 43 -12.26 1.58 -2.47
N GLY A 44 -11.90 1.39 -1.21
CA GLY A 44 -12.62 0.47 -0.32
C GLY A 44 -12.26 -1.01 -0.47
N ALA A 45 -11.30 -1.38 -1.35
CA ALA A 45 -10.86 -2.78 -1.49
C ALA A 45 -10.15 -3.37 -0.25
N GLY A 46 -9.75 -2.55 0.73
CA GLY A 46 -9.04 -2.98 1.94
C GLY A 46 -7.53 -2.72 1.93
N LYS A 47 -7.00 -2.02 0.92
CA LYS A 47 -5.55 -1.78 0.71
C LYS A 47 -4.86 -1.13 1.93
N SER A 48 -5.33 0.05 2.34
CA SER A 48 -4.77 0.77 3.50
C SER A 48 -4.95 -0.01 4.80
N VAL A 49 -6.10 -0.69 4.97
CA VAL A 49 -6.35 -1.55 6.13
C VAL A 49 -5.34 -2.69 6.19
N THR A 50 -4.98 -3.29 5.04
CA THR A 50 -3.93 -4.32 4.96
C THR A 50 -2.59 -3.76 5.45
N ALA A 51 -2.16 -2.60 4.95
CA ALA A 51 -0.91 -1.97 5.36
C ALA A 51 -0.89 -1.63 6.87
N TYR A 52 -1.96 -1.04 7.36
CA TYR A 52 -2.07 -0.64 8.77
C TYR A 52 -2.18 -1.86 9.71
N SER A 53 -2.76 -2.97 9.23
CA SER A 53 -2.74 -4.25 9.95
C SER A 53 -1.31 -4.81 10.08
N ILE A 54 -0.54 -4.78 8.99
CA ILE A 54 0.88 -5.19 8.98
C ILE A 54 1.69 -4.39 10.00
N LEU A 55 1.42 -3.09 10.10
CA LEU A 55 2.11 -2.18 11.03
C LEU A 55 1.55 -2.21 12.45
N GLY A 56 0.43 -2.90 12.70
CA GLY A 56 -0.21 -2.94 14.02
C GLY A 56 -0.75 -1.58 14.50
N ILE A 57 -1.11 -0.67 13.60
CA ILE A 57 -1.58 0.70 13.95
C ILE A 57 -3.09 0.90 13.86
N LEU A 58 -3.86 -0.14 13.56
CA LEU A 58 -5.32 -0.08 13.51
C LEU A 58 -5.98 -0.03 14.89
N GLN A 59 -5.26 -0.37 15.95
CA GLN A 59 -5.82 -0.38 17.30
C GLN A 59 -5.98 1.04 17.83
N PRO A 60 -7.10 1.37 18.50
CA PRO A 60 -7.24 2.66 19.12
C PRO A 60 -6.24 2.82 20.27
N LEU A 61 -5.59 3.98 20.34
CA LEU A 61 -4.80 4.37 21.48
C LEU A 61 -5.76 4.60 22.68
N GLY A 62 -5.86 3.64 23.60
CA GLY A 62 -6.68 3.83 24.81
C GLY A 62 -7.22 2.54 25.45
N LYS A 63 -7.82 2.69 26.66
CA LYS A 63 -8.43 1.60 27.45
C LYS A 63 -9.87 1.32 26.97
N GLY A 64 -10.04 0.74 25.78
CA GLY A 64 -11.34 0.36 25.24
C GLY A 64 -11.34 -1.06 24.69
N LYS A 65 -12.51 -1.58 24.29
CA LYS A 65 -12.57 -2.79 23.48
C LYS A 65 -11.85 -2.52 22.14
N PRO A 66 -11.03 -3.46 21.65
CA PRO A 66 -10.37 -3.28 20.38
C PRO A 66 -11.41 -3.03 19.28
N LEU A 67 -11.22 -1.96 18.51
CA LEU A 67 -12.06 -1.63 17.36
C LEU A 67 -11.83 -2.60 16.20
N TRP A 68 -10.63 -3.19 16.13
CA TRP A 68 -10.22 -4.13 15.11
C TRP A 68 -9.79 -5.46 15.71
N GLN A 69 -10.20 -6.55 15.08
CA GLN A 69 -9.68 -7.89 15.30
C GLN A 69 -8.78 -8.24 14.11
N ILE A 70 -7.50 -8.54 14.38
CA ILE A 70 -6.51 -8.87 13.37
C ILE A 70 -6.03 -10.30 13.61
N GLU A 71 -6.00 -11.11 12.55
CA GLU A 71 -5.59 -12.52 12.55
C GLU A 71 -4.61 -12.76 11.41
N GLY A 72 -3.77 -13.79 11.51
CA GLY A 72 -2.79 -14.18 10.50
C GLY A 72 -1.37 -14.08 11.02
N GLU A 73 -0.40 -14.14 10.11
CA GLU A 73 1.02 -14.02 10.41
C GLU A 73 1.64 -12.87 9.60
N VAL A 74 2.48 -12.06 10.24
CA VAL A 74 3.26 -10.99 9.61
C VAL A 74 4.71 -11.16 10.00
N ILE A 75 5.50 -11.79 9.13
CA ILE A 75 6.90 -12.12 9.38
C ILE A 75 7.78 -11.07 8.72
N TYR A 76 8.51 -10.29 9.51
CA TYR A 76 9.48 -9.31 9.08
C TYR A 76 10.88 -9.70 9.54
N LYS A 77 11.83 -9.86 8.61
CA LYS A 77 13.20 -10.35 8.91
C LYS A 77 13.20 -11.59 9.81
N GLY A 78 12.27 -12.52 9.58
CA GLY A 78 12.14 -13.76 10.35
C GLY A 78 11.43 -13.65 11.69
N LYS A 79 10.97 -12.45 12.11
CA LYS A 79 10.19 -12.23 13.34
C LYS A 79 8.72 -12.02 13.04
N ASP A 80 7.84 -12.71 13.76
CA ASP A 80 6.39 -12.51 13.64
C ASP A 80 5.98 -11.25 14.41
N LEU A 81 5.62 -10.20 13.67
CA LEU A 81 5.23 -8.90 14.23
C LEU A 81 3.94 -8.98 15.06
N MET A 82 3.07 -9.95 14.78
CA MET A 82 1.80 -10.12 15.50
C MET A 82 1.98 -10.62 16.93
N LYS A 83 3.18 -11.15 17.25
CA LYS A 83 3.54 -11.68 18.59
C LYS A 83 4.36 -10.72 19.41
N LEU A 84 4.75 -9.59 18.86
CA LEU A 84 5.57 -8.60 19.55
C LEU A 84 4.74 -7.75 20.52
N SER A 85 5.38 -7.34 21.60
CA SER A 85 4.84 -6.30 22.48
C SER A 85 4.79 -4.95 21.78
N GLU A 86 3.99 -4.01 22.33
CA GLU A 86 3.90 -2.64 21.75
C GLU A 86 5.25 -1.92 21.78
N ASP A 87 6.06 -2.12 22.82
CA ASP A 87 7.40 -1.52 22.91
C ASP A 87 8.34 -2.06 21.82
N GLU A 88 8.32 -3.36 21.55
CA GLU A 88 9.08 -3.97 20.47
C GLU A 88 8.60 -3.48 19.09
N MET A 89 7.28 -3.37 18.89
CA MET A 89 6.69 -2.84 17.67
C MET A 89 7.04 -1.37 17.47
N ARG A 90 7.06 -0.56 18.52
CA ARG A 90 7.49 0.84 18.48
C ARG A 90 8.93 0.99 17.99
N MET A 91 9.83 0.12 18.46
CA MET A 91 11.22 0.10 17.97
C MET A 91 11.32 -0.25 16.47
N ILE A 92 10.50 -1.19 15.99
CA ILE A 92 10.48 -1.57 14.58
C ILE A 92 9.90 -0.45 13.72
N ARG A 93 8.75 0.12 14.11
CA ARG A 93 8.09 1.24 13.40
C ARG A 93 8.95 2.50 13.35
N GLY A 94 9.72 2.76 14.38
CA GLY A 94 10.60 3.95 14.41
C GLY A 94 11.94 3.79 13.68
N LYS A 95 12.37 2.56 13.34
CA LYS A 95 13.72 2.29 12.84
C LYS A 95 13.75 1.47 11.55
N GLU A 96 12.96 0.41 11.50
CA GLU A 96 13.06 -0.64 10.48
C GLU A 96 12.03 -0.49 9.37
N ILE A 97 10.83 -0.08 9.74
CA ILE A 97 9.68 0.11 8.85
C ILE A 97 9.18 1.53 8.98
N ALA A 98 9.10 2.24 7.87
CA ALA A 98 8.51 3.57 7.79
C ALA A 98 7.17 3.55 7.07
N LEU A 99 6.30 4.51 7.39
CA LEU A 99 5.00 4.71 6.77
C LEU A 99 4.90 6.13 6.19
N VAL A 100 4.47 6.22 4.95
CA VAL A 100 3.99 7.45 4.33
C VAL A 100 2.50 7.31 4.05
N THR A 101 1.70 8.19 4.63
CA THR A 101 0.24 8.17 4.55
C THR A 101 -0.28 9.02 3.39
N GLN A 102 -1.53 8.78 3.01
CA GLN A 102 -2.20 9.46 1.89
C GLN A 102 -2.34 10.97 2.07
N ASN A 103 -2.48 11.47 3.30
CA ASN A 103 -2.78 12.89 3.56
C ASN A 103 -1.67 13.58 4.36
N PRO A 104 -0.75 14.31 3.68
CA PRO A 104 0.34 15.02 4.36
C PRO A 104 -0.15 16.13 5.30
N ILE A 105 -1.31 16.74 5.00
CA ILE A 105 -1.85 17.80 5.84
C ILE A 105 -2.28 17.25 7.21
N ALA A 106 -2.93 16.11 7.23
CA ALA A 106 -3.38 15.47 8.46
C ALA A 106 -2.24 14.82 9.27
N SER A 107 -1.12 14.49 8.60
CA SER A 107 0.00 13.77 9.21
C SER A 107 1.03 14.69 9.86
N LEU A 108 1.06 15.97 9.48
CA LEU A 108 1.98 16.96 10.06
C LEU A 108 1.28 17.80 11.13
N HIS A 109 1.92 17.91 12.32
CA HIS A 109 1.39 18.69 13.42
C HIS A 109 1.38 20.18 13.07
N PRO A 110 0.23 20.90 13.18
CA PRO A 110 0.11 22.27 12.69
C PRO A 110 0.87 23.31 13.53
N LEU A 111 1.11 23.02 14.82
CA LEU A 111 1.69 23.93 15.80
C LEU A 111 3.14 23.61 16.14
N ASP A 112 3.74 22.65 15.45
CA ASP A 112 5.14 22.28 15.65
C ASP A 112 5.96 22.55 14.38
N ILE A 113 7.24 22.92 14.56
CA ILE A 113 8.14 23.21 13.44
C ILE A 113 8.53 21.92 12.72
N ILE A 114 8.69 22.00 11.40
CA ILE A 114 9.01 20.84 10.56
C ILE A 114 10.31 20.17 10.97
N GLY A 115 11.31 20.93 11.35
CA GLY A 115 12.59 20.38 11.79
C GLY A 115 12.48 19.50 13.03
N HIS A 116 11.68 19.90 14.03
CA HIS A 116 11.44 19.12 15.23
C HIS A 116 10.68 17.82 14.88
N GLN A 117 9.55 17.93 14.17
CA GLN A 117 8.77 16.75 13.74
C GLN A 117 9.62 15.73 12.94
N THR A 118 10.49 16.22 12.04
CA THR A 118 11.38 15.35 11.24
C THR A 118 12.42 14.66 12.11
N GLY A 119 12.91 15.32 13.18
CA GLY A 119 13.92 14.81 14.09
C GLY A 119 13.38 13.96 15.24
N GLU A 120 12.07 13.99 15.52
CA GLU A 120 11.45 13.40 16.71
C GLU A 120 11.83 11.91 16.90
N THR A 121 11.82 11.13 15.85
CA THR A 121 12.21 9.70 15.91
C THR A 121 13.70 9.48 16.23
N LEU A 122 14.56 10.48 16.00
CA LEU A 122 15.98 10.45 16.36
C LEU A 122 16.19 10.83 17.83
N GLU A 123 15.36 11.76 18.36
CA GLU A 123 15.43 12.24 19.75
C GLU A 123 14.97 11.19 20.76
N GLU A 124 13.88 10.48 20.46
CA GLU A 124 13.30 9.46 21.37
C GLU A 124 14.30 8.39 21.83
N GLN A 125 15.36 8.15 21.09
CA GLN A 125 16.33 7.10 21.42
C GLN A 125 17.58 7.61 22.17
N GLN A 126 17.63 8.90 22.55
CA GLN A 126 18.75 9.52 23.27
C GLN A 126 20.16 9.25 22.69
N LEU A 127 20.24 8.90 21.41
CA LEU A 127 21.46 8.39 20.77
C LEU A 127 22.33 9.48 20.15
N VAL A 128 21.81 10.73 20.06
CA VAL A 128 22.46 11.77 19.24
C VAL A 128 22.31 13.15 19.88
N GLU A 129 23.39 13.93 19.90
CA GLU A 129 23.37 15.35 20.31
C GLU A 129 22.42 16.17 19.45
N VAL A 130 21.71 17.14 20.02
CA VAL A 130 20.71 18.00 19.38
C VAL A 130 21.23 18.65 18.07
N GLU A 131 22.46 19.17 18.08
CA GLU A 131 23.06 19.79 16.89
C GLU A 131 23.30 18.77 15.75
N ARG A 132 23.59 17.53 16.08
CA ARG A 132 23.76 16.47 15.10
C ARG A 132 22.41 16.06 14.48
N ILE A 133 21.35 15.97 15.29
CA ILE A 133 19.97 15.72 14.83
C ILE A 133 19.58 16.82 13.83
N LYS A 134 19.77 18.08 14.21
CA LYS A 134 19.46 19.23 13.37
C LYS A 134 20.20 19.19 12.02
N LYS A 135 21.48 18.83 12.02
CA LYS A 135 22.27 18.66 10.79
C LYS A 135 21.69 17.56 9.90
N LEU A 136 21.38 16.38 10.48
CA LEU A 136 20.79 15.25 9.76
C LEU A 136 19.42 15.62 9.15
N VAL A 137 18.57 16.27 9.93
CA VAL A 137 17.25 16.73 9.46
C VAL A 137 17.38 17.69 8.28
N MET A 138 18.28 18.68 8.37
CA MET A 138 18.53 19.61 7.26
C MET A 138 19.03 18.91 6.00
N GLU A 139 19.89 17.91 6.17
CA GLU A 139 20.37 17.06 5.07
C GLU A 139 19.22 16.29 4.43
N HIS A 140 18.38 15.61 5.22
CA HIS A 140 17.21 14.88 4.71
C HIS A 140 16.17 15.79 4.04
N LEU A 141 15.91 16.98 4.58
CA LEU A 141 15.07 17.99 3.91
C LEU A 141 15.67 18.43 2.57
N GLY A 142 17.00 18.57 2.48
CA GLY A 142 17.70 18.81 1.23
C GLY A 142 17.58 17.65 0.24
N ASN A 143 17.74 16.42 0.70
CA ASN A 143 17.64 15.20 -0.13
C ASN A 143 16.25 15.02 -0.75
N VAL A 144 15.19 15.52 -0.09
CA VAL A 144 13.84 15.56 -0.65
C VAL A 144 13.54 16.88 -1.39
N GLU A 145 14.58 17.62 -1.77
CA GLU A 145 14.50 18.85 -2.57
C GLU A 145 13.65 19.96 -1.92
N ILE A 146 13.67 20.10 -0.60
CA ILE A 146 13.15 21.28 0.08
C ILE A 146 14.18 22.42 -0.04
N ALA A 147 13.83 23.45 -0.81
CA ALA A 147 14.69 24.62 -1.00
C ALA A 147 14.97 25.32 0.33
N ASP A 148 16.21 25.80 0.53
CA ASP A 148 16.63 26.53 1.74
C ASP A 148 16.28 25.79 3.06
N ALA A 149 16.68 24.50 3.14
CA ALA A 149 16.36 23.60 4.25
C ALA A 149 16.70 24.20 5.63
N LYS A 150 17.78 25.03 5.74
CA LYS A 150 18.15 25.72 6.99
C LYS A 150 17.07 26.65 7.50
N LYS A 151 16.45 27.45 6.64
CA LYS A 151 15.37 28.36 6.98
C LYS A 151 14.07 27.61 7.17
N ARG A 152 13.78 26.67 6.26
CA ARG A 152 12.56 25.86 6.25
C ARG A 152 12.44 24.91 7.46
N PHE A 153 13.54 24.54 8.08
CA PHE A 153 13.58 23.78 9.35
C PHE A 153 12.68 24.40 10.42
N TYR A 154 12.65 25.73 10.53
CA TYR A 154 11.88 26.49 11.54
C TYR A 154 10.46 26.86 11.09
N HIS A 155 10.03 26.41 9.91
CA HIS A 155 8.70 26.69 9.40
C HIS A 155 7.69 25.67 9.93
N PHE A 156 6.42 26.12 9.96
CA PHE A 156 5.27 25.31 10.32
C PHE A 156 4.59 24.74 9.07
N ARG A 157 3.78 23.70 9.23
CA ARG A 157 3.08 23.00 8.13
C ARG A 157 2.35 23.94 7.17
N HIS A 158 1.65 24.95 7.67
CA HIS A 158 0.84 25.87 6.85
C HIS A 158 1.68 26.77 5.90
N GLN A 159 3.00 26.80 6.04
CA GLN A 159 3.92 27.57 5.19
C GLN A 159 4.45 26.74 3.99
N PHE A 160 3.92 25.54 3.76
CA PHE A 160 4.32 24.65 2.70
C PHE A 160 3.13 24.28 1.80
N SER A 161 3.40 24.09 0.51
CA SER A 161 2.46 23.53 -0.45
C SER A 161 2.13 22.06 -0.17
N GLY A 162 1.13 21.47 -0.88
CA GLY A 162 0.81 20.06 -0.78
C GLY A 162 1.98 19.15 -1.16
N GLY A 163 2.65 19.45 -2.26
CA GLY A 163 3.82 18.69 -2.72
C GLY A 163 5.02 18.79 -1.80
N GLU A 164 5.31 19.99 -1.26
CA GLU A 164 6.35 20.16 -0.24
C GLU A 164 6.01 19.40 1.04
N GLY A 165 4.75 19.39 1.47
CA GLY A 165 4.29 18.59 2.61
C GLY A 165 4.53 17.09 2.40
N GLN A 166 4.29 16.58 1.19
CA GLN A 166 4.58 15.18 0.85
C GLN A 166 6.08 14.88 0.89
N ARG A 167 6.92 15.78 0.38
CA ARG A 167 8.38 15.67 0.46
C ARG A 167 8.87 15.65 1.91
N ILE A 168 8.28 16.46 2.79
CA ILE A 168 8.58 16.48 4.22
C ILE A 168 8.21 15.15 4.87
N LEU A 169 7.04 14.56 4.56
CA LEU A 169 6.68 13.23 5.07
C LEU A 169 7.67 12.15 4.61
N LEU A 170 8.17 12.25 3.38
CA LEU A 170 9.24 11.36 2.90
C LEU A 170 10.53 11.56 3.70
N ALA A 171 10.94 12.81 3.96
CA ALA A 171 12.11 13.10 4.79
C ALA A 171 11.96 12.48 6.20
N MET A 172 10.79 12.68 6.84
CA MET A 172 10.47 12.09 8.16
C MET A 172 10.53 10.57 8.14
N ALA A 173 9.94 9.95 7.11
CA ALA A 173 9.91 8.50 6.98
C ALA A 173 11.32 7.89 6.76
N LEU A 174 12.19 8.61 6.04
CA LEU A 174 13.49 8.10 5.61
C LEU A 174 14.66 8.53 6.50
N VAL A 175 14.46 9.45 7.47
CA VAL A 175 15.53 10.01 8.30
C VAL A 175 16.35 8.96 9.08
N ARG A 176 15.77 7.79 9.32
CA ARG A 176 16.41 6.65 10.00
C ARG A 176 16.90 5.54 9.07
N ASN A 177 16.86 5.74 7.77
CA ASN A 177 17.24 4.76 6.76
C ASN A 177 16.53 3.40 6.98
N PRO A 178 15.18 3.35 6.93
CA PRO A 178 14.44 2.12 7.13
C PRO A 178 14.76 1.09 6.05
N SER A 179 14.54 -0.20 6.34
CA SER A 179 14.69 -1.27 5.34
C SER A 179 13.42 -1.46 4.50
N LEU A 180 12.26 -1.04 5.03
CA LEU A 180 10.96 -1.14 4.36
C LEU A 180 10.20 0.18 4.47
N LEU A 181 9.73 0.69 3.34
CA LEU A 181 8.79 1.81 3.26
C LEU A 181 7.41 1.29 2.86
N VAL A 182 6.42 1.53 3.68
CA VAL A 182 5.01 1.36 3.33
C VAL A 182 4.49 2.71 2.87
N ALA A 183 4.12 2.83 1.60
CA ALA A 183 3.63 4.07 1.00
C ALA A 183 2.17 3.92 0.59
N ASP A 184 1.27 4.53 1.37
CA ASP A 184 -0.17 4.48 1.13
C ASP A 184 -0.61 5.71 0.33
N GLU A 185 -0.86 5.51 -0.95
CA GLU A 185 -1.27 6.55 -1.91
C GLU A 185 -0.37 7.81 -1.90
N PRO A 186 0.97 7.67 -2.02
CA PRO A 186 1.92 8.75 -1.76
C PRO A 186 1.81 9.94 -2.71
N THR A 187 1.04 9.84 -3.79
CA THR A 187 0.85 10.89 -4.80
C THR A 187 -0.60 11.31 -4.96
N SER A 188 -1.51 10.81 -4.11
CA SER A 188 -2.94 11.15 -4.18
C SER A 188 -3.17 12.64 -3.90
N GLY A 189 -4.08 13.26 -4.66
CA GLY A 189 -4.42 14.67 -4.49
C GLY A 189 -3.35 15.67 -4.98
N LEU A 190 -2.29 15.21 -5.64
CA LEU A 190 -1.28 16.04 -6.27
C LEU A 190 -1.55 16.18 -7.78
N ASP A 191 -1.16 17.31 -8.37
CA ASP A 191 -1.15 17.46 -9.82
C ASP A 191 -0.11 16.53 -10.49
N VAL A 192 -0.29 16.27 -11.78
CA VAL A 192 0.52 15.29 -12.54
C VAL A 192 2.01 15.60 -12.50
N THR A 193 2.38 16.89 -12.51
CA THR A 193 3.79 17.31 -12.50
C THR A 193 4.44 17.01 -11.15
N VAL A 194 3.77 17.38 -10.07
CA VAL A 194 4.24 17.13 -8.70
C VAL A 194 4.21 15.63 -8.40
N GLN A 195 3.18 14.89 -8.85
CA GLN A 195 3.16 13.43 -8.75
C GLN A 195 4.43 12.81 -9.36
N ARG A 196 4.79 13.19 -10.60
CA ARG A 196 5.98 12.70 -11.27
C ARG A 196 7.26 12.99 -10.48
N GLN A 197 7.37 14.20 -9.92
CA GLN A 197 8.52 14.57 -9.08
C GLN A 197 8.63 13.70 -7.83
N ILE A 198 7.51 13.42 -7.14
CA ILE A 198 7.49 12.53 -5.96
C ILE A 198 7.87 11.10 -6.33
N LEU A 199 7.40 10.56 -7.46
CA LEU A 199 7.76 9.21 -7.91
C LEU A 199 9.24 9.11 -8.27
N ASN A 200 9.80 10.11 -8.96
CA ASN A 200 11.24 10.18 -9.25
C ASN A 200 12.07 10.24 -7.96
N LEU A 201 11.64 11.01 -6.99
CA LEU A 201 12.28 11.10 -5.69
C LEU A 201 12.27 9.75 -4.96
N LEU A 202 11.12 9.08 -4.91
CA LEU A 202 10.98 7.73 -4.32
C LEU A 202 11.90 6.72 -5.02
N ALA A 203 11.98 6.74 -6.36
CA ALA A 203 12.86 5.87 -7.12
C ALA A 203 14.35 6.11 -6.81
N ALA A 204 14.77 7.37 -6.71
CA ALA A 204 16.12 7.75 -6.31
C ALA A 204 16.46 7.27 -4.89
N MET A 205 15.55 7.51 -3.93
CA MET A 205 15.72 7.06 -2.54
C MET A 205 15.76 5.53 -2.43
N LYS A 206 14.93 4.80 -3.19
CA LYS A 206 14.98 3.34 -3.26
C LYS A 206 16.38 2.84 -3.62
N GLN A 207 16.98 3.43 -4.65
CA GLN A 207 18.33 3.04 -5.11
C GLN A 207 19.41 3.41 -4.09
N GLN A 208 19.39 4.64 -3.57
CA GLN A 208 20.42 5.13 -2.64
C GLN A 208 20.44 4.36 -1.31
N LEU A 209 19.26 4.02 -0.78
CA LEU A 209 19.11 3.37 0.53
C LEU A 209 18.95 1.86 0.44
N SER A 210 18.96 1.27 -0.76
CA SER A 210 18.60 -0.15 -0.98
C SER A 210 17.25 -0.51 -0.33
N LEU A 211 16.28 0.40 -0.45
CA LEU A 211 15.00 0.36 0.22
C LEU A 211 14.05 -0.63 -0.46
N SER A 212 13.37 -1.46 0.33
CA SER A 212 12.23 -2.24 -0.14
C SER A 212 10.94 -1.44 0.07
N MET A 213 9.96 -1.59 -0.81
CA MET A 213 8.71 -0.83 -0.70
C MET A 213 7.47 -1.71 -0.80
N LEU A 214 6.45 -1.39 0.01
CA LEU A 214 5.07 -1.81 -0.19
C LEU A 214 4.28 -0.58 -0.61
N LEU A 215 3.97 -0.49 -1.91
CA LEU A 215 3.31 0.66 -2.51
C LEU A 215 1.81 0.37 -2.69
N ILE A 216 0.97 1.19 -2.10
CA ILE A 216 -0.48 1.09 -2.22
C ILE A 216 -0.97 2.23 -3.10
N THR A 217 -1.72 1.90 -4.14
CA THR A 217 -2.32 2.90 -5.02
C THR A 217 -3.53 2.35 -5.78
N HIS A 218 -4.39 3.21 -6.26
CA HIS A 218 -5.41 2.87 -7.24
C HIS A 218 -4.97 3.20 -8.69
N ASN A 219 -3.80 3.82 -8.85
CA ASN A 219 -3.28 4.25 -10.15
C ASN A 219 -2.35 3.19 -10.75
N LEU A 220 -2.81 2.54 -11.82
CA LEU A 220 -2.05 1.52 -12.54
C LEU A 220 -0.79 2.07 -13.22
N GLY A 221 -0.78 3.35 -13.61
CA GLY A 221 0.42 3.99 -14.16
C GLY A 221 1.55 4.05 -13.13
N VAL A 222 1.23 4.31 -11.87
CA VAL A 222 2.20 4.29 -10.75
C VAL A 222 2.71 2.87 -10.50
N ILE A 223 1.85 1.85 -10.58
CA ILE A 223 2.26 0.44 -10.49
C ILE A 223 3.25 0.09 -11.61
N ALA A 224 2.93 0.47 -12.86
CA ALA A 224 3.79 0.18 -14.00
C ALA A 224 5.19 0.80 -13.90
N GLU A 225 5.29 1.99 -13.29
CA GLU A 225 6.53 2.75 -13.18
C GLU A 225 7.39 2.31 -11.98
N MET A 226 6.76 1.99 -10.85
CA MET A 226 7.44 1.88 -9.56
C MET A 226 7.59 0.45 -9.02
N CYS A 227 6.75 -0.49 -9.48
CA CYS A 227 6.67 -1.80 -8.87
C CYS A 227 7.38 -2.87 -9.68
N ASP A 228 7.93 -3.85 -8.98
CA ASP A 228 8.51 -5.07 -9.56
C ASP A 228 7.43 -6.17 -9.61
N TYR A 229 6.56 -6.21 -8.61
CA TYR A 229 5.51 -7.20 -8.41
C TYR A 229 4.19 -6.52 -8.00
N VAL A 230 3.05 -7.10 -8.38
CA VAL A 230 1.74 -6.49 -8.09
C VAL A 230 0.72 -7.49 -7.56
N TYR A 231 -0.03 -7.06 -6.56
CA TYR A 231 -1.17 -7.74 -5.95
C TYR A 231 -2.44 -6.95 -6.26
N VAL A 232 -3.35 -7.53 -7.03
CA VAL A 232 -4.65 -6.93 -7.37
C VAL A 232 -5.66 -7.29 -6.29
N MET A 233 -6.10 -6.30 -5.54
CA MET A 233 -7.00 -6.48 -4.39
C MET A 233 -8.42 -6.02 -4.68
N TYR A 234 -9.40 -6.82 -4.28
CA TYR A 234 -10.82 -6.53 -4.39
C TYR A 234 -11.58 -7.08 -3.20
N ALA A 235 -12.40 -6.24 -2.55
CA ALA A 235 -13.27 -6.62 -1.44
C ALA A 235 -12.56 -7.47 -0.35
N GLY A 236 -11.35 -7.06 0.04
CA GLY A 236 -10.57 -7.71 1.09
C GLY A 236 -9.75 -8.92 0.66
N LYS A 237 -9.75 -9.29 -0.63
CA LYS A 237 -9.01 -10.46 -1.15
C LYS A 237 -8.04 -10.09 -2.26
N ILE A 238 -6.94 -10.82 -2.35
CA ILE A 238 -6.08 -10.80 -3.54
C ILE A 238 -6.74 -11.68 -4.61
N LEU A 239 -7.05 -11.09 -5.76
CA LEU A 239 -7.67 -11.79 -6.88
C LEU A 239 -6.65 -12.25 -7.93
N GLU A 240 -5.54 -11.53 -8.03
CA GLU A 240 -4.47 -11.85 -8.98
C GLU A 240 -3.15 -11.25 -8.50
N HIS A 241 -2.05 -11.96 -8.67
CA HIS A 241 -0.73 -11.41 -8.45
C HIS A 241 0.33 -12.04 -9.35
N THR A 242 1.24 -11.23 -9.83
CA THR A 242 2.37 -11.63 -10.68
C THR A 242 3.37 -10.46 -10.79
N ASP A 243 4.41 -10.60 -11.57
CA ASP A 243 5.27 -9.48 -11.94
C ASP A 243 4.52 -8.42 -12.76
N VAL A 244 4.97 -7.17 -12.69
CA VAL A 244 4.28 -6.03 -13.31
C VAL A 244 4.18 -6.17 -14.83
N LYS A 245 5.21 -6.66 -15.51
CA LYS A 245 5.18 -6.83 -16.96
C LYS A 245 4.09 -7.82 -17.39
N THR A 246 4.00 -8.94 -16.69
CA THR A 246 3.00 -10.00 -16.96
C THR A 246 1.58 -9.50 -16.72
N ILE A 247 1.31 -8.77 -15.62
CA ILE A 247 -0.05 -8.30 -15.33
C ILE A 247 -0.56 -7.32 -16.39
N PHE A 248 0.31 -6.46 -16.95
CA PHE A 248 -0.06 -5.52 -18.02
C PHE A 248 -0.23 -6.19 -19.39
N GLN A 249 0.55 -7.25 -19.67
CA GLN A 249 0.51 -7.96 -20.96
C GLN A 249 -0.59 -9.03 -21.02
N ASN A 250 -0.80 -9.75 -19.93
CA ASN A 250 -1.69 -10.91 -19.87
C ASN A 250 -2.49 -11.00 -18.56
N PRO A 251 -3.34 -9.99 -18.24
CA PRO A 251 -4.23 -10.07 -17.09
C PRO A 251 -5.21 -11.22 -17.25
N ILE A 252 -5.38 -12.04 -16.20
CA ILE A 252 -6.24 -13.23 -16.25
C ILE A 252 -7.58 -12.97 -15.57
N HIS A 253 -7.59 -12.40 -14.34
CA HIS A 253 -8.83 -12.21 -13.62
C HIS A 253 -9.74 -11.18 -14.33
N PRO A 254 -11.07 -11.41 -14.46
CA PRO A 254 -11.97 -10.47 -15.11
C PRO A 254 -11.96 -9.05 -14.51
N PHE A 255 -11.76 -8.93 -13.21
CA PHE A 255 -11.59 -7.64 -12.53
C PHE A 255 -10.31 -6.92 -13.00
N THR A 256 -9.18 -7.63 -13.04
CA THR A 256 -7.90 -7.05 -13.51
C THR A 256 -8.01 -6.59 -14.96
N ARG A 257 -8.63 -7.39 -15.82
CA ARG A 257 -8.93 -7.00 -17.22
C ARG A 257 -9.78 -5.73 -17.29
N GLY A 258 -10.80 -5.64 -16.43
CA GLY A 258 -11.62 -4.45 -16.34
C GLY A 258 -10.83 -3.21 -15.91
N LEU A 259 -9.95 -3.35 -14.90
CA LEU A 259 -9.05 -2.28 -14.49
C LEU A 259 -8.10 -1.86 -15.61
N MET A 260 -7.48 -2.81 -16.32
CA MET A 260 -6.58 -2.51 -17.45
C MET A 260 -7.31 -1.82 -18.62
N ALA A 261 -8.58 -2.16 -18.83
CA ALA A 261 -9.41 -1.53 -19.86
C ALA A 261 -9.73 -0.05 -19.55
N THR A 262 -9.56 0.42 -18.33
CA THR A 262 -9.74 1.84 -17.98
C THR A 262 -8.50 2.71 -18.26
N ILE A 263 -7.38 2.12 -18.66
CA ILE A 263 -6.16 2.86 -18.99
C ILE A 263 -6.31 3.40 -20.44
N PRO A 264 -6.26 4.73 -20.65
CA PRO A 264 -6.27 5.30 -21.99
C PRO A 264 -5.08 4.80 -22.81
N ARG A 265 -5.35 4.32 -24.03
CA ARG A 265 -4.31 3.93 -24.99
C ARG A 265 -4.04 5.07 -25.96
N MET A 266 -2.78 5.42 -26.14
CA MET A 266 -2.37 6.50 -27.03
C MET A 266 -2.51 6.18 -28.53
N ASP A 267 -2.78 4.91 -28.86
CA ASP A 267 -2.92 4.39 -30.24
C ASP A 267 -4.38 4.32 -30.73
N GLN A 268 -5.36 4.83 -29.94
CA GLN A 268 -6.78 4.80 -30.28
C GLN A 268 -7.34 6.22 -30.33
N ASP A 269 -7.84 6.65 -31.50
CA ASP A 269 -8.49 7.95 -31.70
C ASP A 269 -9.83 8.09 -30.97
N PHE A 270 -10.51 6.97 -30.67
CA PHE A 270 -11.75 6.91 -29.88
C PHE A 270 -11.61 5.82 -28.81
N PHE A 271 -11.65 6.22 -27.56
CA PHE A 271 -11.64 5.33 -26.41
C PHE A 271 -13.08 5.14 -25.90
N GLU A 272 -13.70 4.00 -26.22
CA GLU A 272 -14.92 3.58 -25.53
C GLU A 272 -14.54 3.13 -24.11
N PHE A 273 -14.92 3.93 -23.13
CA PHE A 273 -14.68 3.66 -21.73
C PHE A 273 -15.57 2.50 -21.24
N GLU A 274 -15.09 1.27 -21.38
CA GLU A 274 -15.69 0.11 -20.72
C GLU A 274 -15.28 0.06 -19.26
N GLY A 275 -15.94 0.84 -18.41
CA GLY A 275 -15.77 0.73 -16.96
C GLY A 275 -16.30 -0.60 -16.43
N ILE A 276 -15.82 -1.01 -15.25
CA ILE A 276 -16.37 -2.18 -14.56
C ILE A 276 -17.79 -1.83 -14.09
N PRO A 277 -18.84 -2.56 -14.52
CA PRO A 277 -20.22 -2.21 -14.20
C PRO A 277 -20.53 -2.38 -12.70
N GLY A 278 -21.45 -1.57 -12.18
CA GLY A 278 -21.95 -1.62 -10.82
C GLY A 278 -20.95 -1.14 -9.77
N ASP A 279 -21.36 -1.16 -8.52
CA ASP A 279 -20.57 -0.68 -7.37
C ASP A 279 -19.78 -1.80 -6.70
N PRO A 280 -18.64 -1.48 -6.05
CA PRO A 280 -17.93 -2.42 -5.17
C PRO A 280 -18.85 -2.90 -4.04
N PRO A 281 -18.72 -4.16 -3.59
CA PRO A 281 -19.57 -4.67 -2.52
C PRO A 281 -19.32 -3.94 -1.21
N ASN A 282 -20.40 -3.64 -0.51
CA ASN A 282 -20.34 -3.08 0.83
C ASN A 282 -19.85 -4.16 1.83
N PRO A 283 -18.77 -3.92 2.59
CA PRO A 283 -18.27 -4.91 3.56
C PRO A 283 -19.25 -5.28 4.67
N PHE A 284 -20.23 -4.41 4.95
CA PHE A 284 -21.33 -4.70 5.90
C PHE A 284 -22.33 -5.73 5.35
N TYR A 285 -22.42 -5.90 4.05
CA TYR A 285 -23.27 -6.86 3.36
C TYR A 285 -22.42 -7.77 2.47
N PRO A 286 -21.71 -8.74 3.05
CA PRO A 286 -20.71 -9.51 2.33
C PRO A 286 -21.35 -10.38 1.23
N VAL A 287 -20.77 -10.33 0.05
CA VAL A 287 -21.15 -11.17 -1.09
C VAL A 287 -20.68 -12.60 -0.86
N SER A 288 -21.55 -13.60 -1.05
CA SER A 288 -21.20 -15.03 -0.98
C SER A 288 -20.35 -15.47 -2.18
N GLY A 289 -19.56 -16.51 -2.02
CA GLY A 289 -18.72 -17.05 -3.09
C GLY A 289 -17.64 -16.08 -3.56
N CYS A 290 -17.41 -16.04 -4.88
CA CYS A 290 -16.47 -15.10 -5.50
C CYS A 290 -16.95 -13.66 -5.29
N LYS A 291 -16.16 -12.83 -4.63
CA LYS A 291 -16.55 -11.45 -4.29
C LYS A 291 -16.86 -10.58 -5.53
N PHE A 292 -16.27 -10.92 -6.67
CA PHE A 292 -16.49 -10.18 -7.92
C PHE A 292 -17.67 -10.72 -8.77
N HIS A 293 -18.29 -11.85 -8.42
CA HIS A 293 -19.30 -12.47 -9.27
C HIS A 293 -20.49 -11.57 -9.66
N PRO A 294 -20.98 -10.61 -8.84
CA PRO A 294 -22.11 -9.75 -9.24
C PRO A 294 -21.79 -8.80 -10.40
N ARG A 295 -20.50 -8.47 -10.58
CA ARG A 295 -20.01 -7.55 -11.61
C ARG A 295 -19.31 -8.28 -12.77
N CYS A 296 -19.20 -9.61 -12.69
CA CYS A 296 -18.40 -10.41 -13.60
C CYS A 296 -19.21 -10.87 -14.81
N LYS A 297 -18.84 -10.46 -16.01
CA LYS A 297 -19.47 -10.91 -17.26
C LYS A 297 -19.30 -12.40 -17.57
N TYR A 298 -18.36 -13.06 -16.90
CA TYR A 298 -18.11 -14.52 -17.01
C TYR A 298 -18.74 -15.33 -15.87
N ALA A 299 -19.53 -14.71 -14.99
CA ALA A 299 -20.12 -15.38 -13.83
C ALA A 299 -21.03 -16.54 -14.23
N LYS A 300 -21.00 -17.61 -13.44
CA LYS A 300 -21.91 -18.77 -13.50
C LYS A 300 -22.50 -19.00 -12.10
N PRO A 301 -23.59 -19.76 -11.96
CA PRO A 301 -24.26 -19.98 -10.67
C PRO A 301 -23.33 -20.45 -9.55
N PHE A 302 -22.33 -21.30 -9.85
CA PHE A 302 -21.38 -21.77 -8.84
C PHE A 302 -20.43 -20.67 -8.34
N CYS A 303 -20.26 -19.57 -9.08
CA CYS A 303 -19.43 -18.45 -8.63
C CYS A 303 -20.03 -17.72 -7.41
N SER A 304 -21.35 -17.76 -7.22
CA SER A 304 -22.00 -17.23 -6.02
C SER A 304 -21.96 -18.17 -4.81
N GLN A 305 -21.60 -19.45 -5.04
CA GLN A 305 -21.63 -20.49 -4.01
C GLN A 305 -20.24 -20.80 -3.46
N LYS A 306 -19.20 -20.71 -4.28
CA LYS A 306 -17.83 -21.08 -3.91
C LYS A 306 -16.89 -19.89 -3.99
N VAL A 307 -16.08 -19.70 -2.93
CA VAL A 307 -14.95 -18.77 -2.93
C VAL A 307 -13.81 -19.40 -3.74
N PRO A 308 -13.28 -18.74 -4.78
CA PRO A 308 -12.15 -19.28 -5.52
C PRO A 308 -10.87 -19.24 -4.68
N ASP A 309 -10.10 -20.31 -4.76
CA ASP A 309 -8.75 -20.36 -4.22
C ASP A 309 -7.79 -19.59 -5.14
N LEU A 310 -6.74 -19.00 -4.56
CA LEU A 310 -5.66 -18.41 -5.34
C LEU A 310 -4.75 -19.53 -5.84
N ILE A 311 -4.77 -19.79 -7.15
CA ILE A 311 -4.02 -20.87 -7.79
C ILE A 311 -3.00 -20.32 -8.78
N GLU A 312 -1.88 -21.01 -8.94
CA GLU A 312 -0.90 -20.71 -9.98
C GLU A 312 -1.46 -21.13 -11.35
N ALA A 313 -1.82 -20.15 -12.17
CA ALA A 313 -2.41 -20.39 -13.50
C ALA A 313 -1.35 -20.44 -14.61
N ASP A 314 -0.24 -19.75 -14.44
CA ASP A 314 1.00 -19.83 -15.22
C ASP A 314 2.17 -19.66 -14.24
N PRO A 315 3.40 -20.06 -14.59
CA PRO A 315 4.56 -19.93 -13.70
C PRO A 315 4.71 -18.52 -13.13
N GLY A 316 4.62 -18.38 -11.80
CA GLY A 316 4.69 -17.10 -11.09
C GLY A 316 3.46 -16.20 -11.25
N HIS A 317 2.37 -16.67 -11.87
CA HIS A 317 1.14 -15.93 -12.09
C HIS A 317 -0.04 -16.60 -11.39
N PHE A 318 -0.50 -16.02 -10.31
CA PHE A 318 -1.55 -16.54 -9.43
C PHE A 318 -2.87 -15.82 -9.62
N VAL A 319 -3.97 -16.55 -9.66
CA VAL A 319 -5.31 -16.00 -9.88
C VAL A 319 -6.39 -16.72 -9.06
N ALA A 320 -7.28 -15.97 -8.46
CA ALA A 320 -8.44 -16.48 -7.71
C ALA A 320 -9.70 -16.46 -8.60
N CYS A 321 -9.74 -17.32 -9.61
CA CYS A 321 -10.86 -17.39 -10.54
C CYS A 321 -11.17 -18.85 -10.96
N MET A 322 -12.43 -19.28 -10.83
CA MET A 322 -12.90 -20.60 -11.27
C MET A 322 -13.20 -20.64 -12.78
N ARG A 323 -13.02 -19.53 -13.50
CA ARG A 323 -13.36 -19.39 -14.93
C ARG A 323 -12.16 -19.02 -15.79
N VAL A 324 -10.95 -19.35 -15.34
CA VAL A 324 -9.69 -19.00 -16.03
C VAL A 324 -9.72 -19.37 -17.52
N ASP A 325 -10.11 -20.59 -17.85
CA ASP A 325 -10.13 -21.07 -19.25
C ASP A 325 -11.13 -20.28 -20.10
N ALA A 326 -12.34 -20.03 -19.58
CA ALA A 326 -13.34 -19.25 -20.29
C ALA A 326 -12.92 -17.79 -20.51
N VAL A 327 -12.21 -17.22 -19.53
CA VAL A 327 -11.67 -15.85 -19.61
C VAL A 327 -10.55 -15.77 -20.66
N ARG A 328 -9.76 -16.84 -20.79
CA ARG A 328 -8.70 -16.96 -21.81
C ARG A 328 -9.22 -17.32 -23.21
N GLY A 329 -10.52 -17.57 -23.38
CA GLY A 329 -11.10 -18.03 -24.64
C GLY A 329 -10.78 -19.49 -24.97
N ARG A 330 -10.28 -20.28 -24.00
CA ARG A 330 -10.09 -21.71 -24.14
C ARG A 330 -11.44 -22.40 -23.91
N GLN A 331 -11.89 -23.22 -24.86
CA GLN A 331 -13.10 -24.02 -24.67
C GLN A 331 -12.87 -24.99 -23.52
N THR A 332 -13.68 -24.86 -22.46
CA THR A 332 -13.78 -25.92 -21.44
C THR A 332 -14.46 -27.12 -22.08
N THR A 333 -13.74 -28.18 -22.36
CA THR A 333 -14.27 -29.50 -22.66
C THR A 333 -15.10 -30.01 -21.48
#